data_325522247b03faa340dd04744aa81ec6
#
_entry.id   325522247b03faa340dd04744aa81ec6
#
_cell.length_a   1.000
_cell.length_b   1.000
_cell.length_c   1.000
_cell.angle_alpha   90.00
_cell.angle_beta   90.00
_cell.angle_gamma   90.00
#
_symmetry.space_group_name_H-M   'P 1'
#
loop_
_entity.id
_entity.type
_entity.pdbx_description
1 polymer ?
#
loop_
_entity_poly.entity_id
_entity_poly.type
_entity_poly.pdbx_seq_one_letter_code
_entity_poly.pdbx_strand_id
1 'polypeptide(L)'
;MMNLSKLLKLACLGAGLLAATVNGYSWGQKGHDVTCAIAQKHLTKKAKKQISEILDGKSIVYWANWMDNASHTPEFRHTSTWHYKNIDADETFENAALNEHGDVIRAIEEQIAALKSGKLDKEGKALALKFLVHLTGDMHCPMHMGHRSDRGGNQWQIQYFGSGKNLHSIWDSSLIESAHKWTYTEWVEQIDTYGKAENKAIAEGSVSDWGRQTYEISKEIYDETPVGSKLSYDYVSRWTPTIEQQLLRGGLRLAAILNDIFK
;
A
#
# COMPACT_ATOMS: atom_id res chain seq x y z
N MET A 1 12.04 -53.49 36.82
CA MET A 1 10.88 -53.24 35.95
C MET A 1 10.40 -51.83 36.18
N MET A 2 10.75 -50.92 35.32
CA MET A 2 10.36 -49.52 35.41
C MET A 2 9.02 -49.32 34.72
N ASN A 3 8.10 -48.70 35.40
CA ASN A 3 6.67 -48.65 35.07
C ASN A 3 6.42 -47.74 33.85
N LEU A 4 5.87 -48.32 32.78
CA LEU A 4 5.60 -47.69 31.48
C LEU A 4 4.63 -46.50 31.53
N SER A 5 3.97 -46.26 32.68
CA SER A 5 2.99 -45.18 32.85
C SER A 5 3.59 -43.81 33.18
N LYS A 6 4.91 -43.72 33.43
CA LYS A 6 5.60 -42.43 33.69
C LYS A 6 6.22 -41.78 32.46
N LEU A 7 6.28 -42.48 31.32
CA LEU A 7 6.83 -41.94 30.06
C LEU A 7 5.78 -41.24 29.18
N LEU A 8 4.50 -41.36 29.53
CA LEU A 8 3.42 -40.74 28.71
C LEU A 8 2.96 -39.36 29.22
N LYS A 9 3.58 -38.81 30.25
CA LYS A 9 3.19 -37.48 30.79
C LYS A 9 4.17 -36.34 30.48
N LEU A 10 5.21 -36.56 29.68
CA LEU A 10 6.17 -35.52 29.31
C LEU A 10 6.12 -35.13 27.81
N ALA A 11 5.12 -35.57 27.07
CA ALA A 11 5.01 -35.34 25.63
C ALA A 11 3.93 -34.33 25.22
N CYS A 12 3.37 -33.55 26.13
CA CYS A 12 2.31 -32.57 25.80
C CYS A 12 2.58 -31.17 26.36
N LEU A 13 3.79 -30.64 26.20
CA LEU A 13 4.07 -29.22 26.48
C LEU A 13 5.08 -28.63 25.50
N GLY A 14 4.93 -29.01 24.25
CA GLY A 14 5.58 -28.39 23.09
C GLY A 14 4.56 -27.83 22.12
N ALA A 15 3.55 -27.09 22.63
CA ALA A 15 2.77 -26.26 21.78
C ALA A 15 3.69 -25.11 21.33
N GLY A 16 4.37 -25.33 20.21
CA GLY A 16 5.12 -24.30 19.54
C GLY A 16 4.21 -23.11 19.32
N LEU A 17 4.56 -21.96 19.91
CA LEU A 17 4.18 -20.68 19.35
C LEU A 17 4.72 -20.68 17.91
N LEU A 18 3.90 -21.09 16.97
CA LEU A 18 3.99 -20.61 15.61
C LEU A 18 3.74 -19.11 15.74
N ALA A 19 4.82 -18.34 15.88
CA ALA A 19 4.80 -16.93 15.56
C ALA A 19 4.36 -16.87 14.10
N ALA A 20 3.07 -16.67 13.89
CA ALA A 20 2.57 -16.22 12.60
C ALA A 20 3.34 -14.93 12.33
N THR A 21 4.31 -15.01 11.44
CA THR A 21 4.90 -13.82 10.84
C THR A 21 3.74 -13.15 10.12
N VAL A 22 3.12 -12.19 10.78
CA VAL A 22 2.17 -11.31 10.13
C VAL A 22 3.02 -10.49 9.15
N ASN A 23 3.08 -10.96 7.93
CA ASN A 23 3.60 -10.17 6.83
C ASN A 23 2.66 -8.97 6.72
N GLY A 24 3.14 -7.80 7.09
CA GLY A 24 2.46 -6.56 6.78
C GLY A 24 2.52 -6.42 5.26
N TYR A 25 1.40 -6.71 4.60
CA TYR A 25 1.22 -6.46 3.18
C TYR A 25 0.74 -5.01 3.05
N SER A 26 1.29 -4.30 2.10
CA SER A 26 0.81 -3.05 1.53
C SER A 26 -0.63 -3.18 1.01
N TRP A 27 -1.21 -2.17 0.37
CA TRP A 27 -2.48 -2.40 -0.32
C TRP A 27 -2.50 -3.84 -0.84
N GLY A 28 -3.43 -4.67 -0.41
CA GLY A 28 -3.51 -6.04 -0.89
C GLY A 28 -3.50 -6.06 -2.42
N GLN A 29 -3.13 -7.18 -3.02
CA GLN A 29 -2.93 -7.30 -4.48
C GLN A 29 -3.98 -6.57 -5.31
N LYS A 30 -5.25 -6.63 -4.90
CA LYS A 30 -6.35 -5.95 -5.61
C LYS A 30 -6.20 -4.42 -5.61
N GLY A 31 -5.79 -3.81 -4.50
CA GLY A 31 -5.62 -2.36 -4.41
C GLY A 31 -4.52 -1.86 -5.35
N HIS A 32 -3.37 -2.53 -5.38
CA HIS A 32 -2.29 -2.23 -6.33
C HIS A 32 -2.72 -2.43 -7.78
N ASP A 33 -3.43 -3.52 -8.08
CA ASP A 33 -3.92 -3.79 -9.43
C ASP A 33 -4.87 -2.69 -9.91
N VAL A 34 -5.83 -2.25 -9.06
CA VAL A 34 -6.76 -1.16 -9.36
C VAL A 34 -6.01 0.15 -9.60
N THR A 35 -5.13 0.54 -8.68
CA THR A 35 -4.32 1.77 -8.79
C THR A 35 -3.52 1.79 -10.08
N CYS A 36 -2.82 0.71 -10.40
CA CYS A 36 -2.03 0.60 -11.62
C CYS A 36 -2.89 0.57 -12.88
N ALA A 37 -4.04 -0.08 -12.85
CA ALA A 37 -4.94 -0.15 -14.00
C ALA A 37 -5.55 1.22 -14.32
N ILE A 38 -5.95 2.00 -13.31
CA ILE A 38 -6.36 3.42 -13.48
C ILE A 38 -5.20 4.22 -14.09
N ALA A 39 -4.00 4.11 -13.50
CA ALA A 39 -2.84 4.82 -14.04
C ALA A 39 -2.59 4.47 -15.51
N GLN A 40 -2.60 3.19 -15.87
CA GLN A 40 -2.38 2.72 -17.24
C GLN A 40 -3.42 3.28 -18.23
N LYS A 41 -4.68 3.43 -17.79
CA LYS A 41 -5.75 4.04 -18.62
C LYS A 41 -5.46 5.50 -18.96
N HIS A 42 -4.86 6.24 -18.02
CA HIS A 42 -4.56 7.68 -18.14
C HIS A 42 -3.14 8.01 -18.65
N LEU A 43 -2.33 7.02 -19.01
CA LEU A 43 -1.03 7.27 -19.65
C LEU A 43 -1.19 7.89 -21.05
N THR A 44 -0.35 8.89 -21.35
CA THR A 44 -0.18 9.40 -22.70
C THR A 44 0.35 8.30 -23.62
N LYS A 45 0.11 8.42 -24.93
CA LYS A 45 0.64 7.46 -25.92
C LYS A 45 2.16 7.34 -25.82
N LYS A 46 2.86 8.46 -25.58
CA LYS A 46 4.32 8.52 -25.46
C LYS A 46 4.80 7.80 -24.20
N ALA A 47 4.22 8.10 -23.03
CA ALA A 47 4.55 7.43 -21.78
C ALA A 47 4.27 5.91 -21.86
N LYS A 48 3.10 5.53 -22.39
CA LYS A 48 2.74 4.12 -22.56
C LYS A 48 3.74 3.35 -23.42
N LYS A 49 4.21 3.95 -24.53
CA LYS A 49 5.22 3.34 -25.41
C LYS A 49 6.56 3.16 -24.67
N GLN A 50 7.09 4.21 -24.05
CA GLN A 50 8.38 4.15 -23.37
C GLN A 50 8.37 3.18 -22.17
N ILE A 51 7.30 3.19 -21.37
CA ILE A 51 7.14 2.25 -20.24
C ILE A 51 7.10 0.81 -20.76
N SER A 52 6.38 0.53 -21.84
CA SER A 52 6.33 -0.80 -22.46
C SER A 52 7.70 -1.26 -22.95
N GLU A 53 8.49 -0.37 -23.55
CA GLU A 53 9.87 -0.69 -23.98
C GLU A 53 10.80 -0.98 -22.80
N ILE A 54 10.66 -0.23 -21.68
CA ILE A 54 11.46 -0.41 -20.47
C ILE A 54 11.08 -1.73 -19.76
N LEU A 55 9.79 -2.07 -19.73
CA LEU A 55 9.26 -3.25 -19.03
C LEU A 55 9.09 -4.49 -19.93
N ASP A 56 9.79 -4.55 -21.07
CA ASP A 56 9.77 -5.68 -22.01
C ASP A 56 8.35 -6.12 -22.42
N GLY A 57 7.50 -5.13 -22.72
CA GLY A 57 6.11 -5.35 -23.14
C GLY A 57 5.14 -5.69 -22.00
N LYS A 58 5.60 -5.85 -20.76
CA LYS A 58 4.72 -6.05 -19.61
C LYS A 58 4.07 -4.75 -19.17
N SER A 59 2.82 -4.85 -18.70
CA SER A 59 2.11 -3.69 -18.16
C SER A 59 2.60 -3.29 -16.77
N ILE A 60 2.31 -2.06 -16.34
CA ILE A 60 2.55 -1.66 -14.94
C ILE A 60 1.70 -2.47 -13.95
N VAL A 61 0.51 -2.94 -14.36
CA VAL A 61 -0.33 -3.83 -13.55
C VAL A 61 0.36 -5.16 -13.27
N TYR A 62 1.08 -5.72 -14.27
CA TYR A 62 1.85 -6.97 -14.08
C TYR A 62 2.90 -6.82 -12.95
N TRP A 63 3.46 -5.63 -12.76
CA TRP A 63 4.50 -5.35 -11.77
C TRP A 63 3.96 -4.75 -10.46
N ALA A 64 2.65 -4.49 -10.37
CA ALA A 64 2.02 -3.78 -9.27
C ALA A 64 2.37 -4.36 -7.88
N ASN A 65 2.45 -5.67 -7.76
CA ASN A 65 2.67 -6.39 -6.50
C ASN A 65 4.09 -6.95 -6.35
N TRP A 66 5.00 -6.62 -7.28
CA TRP A 66 6.35 -7.19 -7.30
C TRP A 66 7.15 -6.84 -6.04
N MET A 67 7.03 -5.60 -5.56
CA MET A 67 7.86 -5.08 -4.47
C MET A 67 7.57 -5.76 -3.13
N ASP A 68 6.34 -6.18 -2.87
CA ASP A 68 5.99 -6.93 -1.66
C ASP A 68 6.83 -8.18 -1.48
N ASN A 69 7.01 -8.93 -2.55
CA ASN A 69 7.86 -10.12 -2.51
C ASN A 69 9.34 -9.75 -2.53
N ALA A 70 9.75 -8.76 -3.31
CA ALA A 70 11.13 -8.36 -3.47
C ALA A 70 11.75 -7.86 -2.16
N SER A 71 11.03 -7.03 -1.39
CA SER A 71 11.49 -6.47 -0.11
C SER A 71 11.86 -7.53 0.95
N HIS A 72 11.41 -8.77 0.78
CA HIS A 72 11.78 -9.89 1.65
C HIS A 72 13.06 -10.62 1.21
N THR A 73 13.58 -10.32 0.02
CA THR A 73 14.84 -10.92 -0.46
C THR A 73 16.05 -10.19 0.12
N PRO A 74 17.23 -10.84 0.25
CA PRO A 74 18.43 -10.18 0.73
C PRO A 74 18.81 -8.94 -0.08
N GLU A 75 18.58 -8.95 -1.39
CA GLU A 75 18.91 -7.87 -2.32
C GLU A 75 18.10 -6.60 -2.02
N PHE A 76 16.81 -6.73 -1.75
CA PHE A 76 15.88 -5.59 -1.59
C PHE A 76 15.41 -5.37 -0.15
N ARG A 77 15.94 -6.10 0.84
CA ARG A 77 15.53 -5.95 2.25
C ARG A 77 15.68 -4.52 2.77
N HIS A 78 16.62 -3.76 2.24
CA HIS A 78 16.82 -2.36 2.58
C HIS A 78 15.62 -1.46 2.20
N THR A 79 14.74 -1.92 1.30
CA THR A 79 13.54 -1.19 0.86
C THR A 79 12.31 -1.44 1.75
N SER A 80 12.41 -2.28 2.77
CA SER A 80 11.28 -2.67 3.62
C SER A 80 10.60 -1.49 4.33
N THR A 81 11.33 -0.42 4.60
CA THR A 81 10.79 0.80 5.22
C THR A 81 10.18 1.77 4.21
N TRP A 82 10.40 1.55 2.91
CA TRP A 82 9.91 2.44 1.86
C TRP A 82 8.41 2.34 1.64
N HIS A 83 7.77 1.27 2.12
CA HIS A 83 6.33 1.06 1.95
C HIS A 83 5.46 2.03 2.77
N TYR A 84 6.00 2.70 3.79
CA TYR A 84 5.21 3.49 4.74
C TYR A 84 5.95 4.72 5.26
N LYS A 85 5.19 5.67 5.82
CA LYS A 85 5.68 6.75 6.70
C LYS A 85 4.83 6.74 7.96
N ASN A 86 5.31 6.06 9.01
CA ASN A 86 4.59 5.97 10.27
C ASN A 86 4.81 7.22 11.14
N ILE A 87 3.72 7.75 11.70
CA ILE A 87 3.67 9.03 12.43
C ILE A 87 2.88 8.79 13.71
N ASP A 88 3.49 8.95 14.88
CA ASP A 88 2.80 8.73 16.14
C ASP A 88 1.79 9.85 16.44
N ALA A 89 0.83 9.58 17.35
CA ALA A 89 -0.28 10.47 17.65
C ALA A 89 0.14 11.84 18.22
N ASP A 90 1.33 11.93 18.81
CA ASP A 90 1.94 13.15 19.36
C ASP A 90 2.83 13.89 18.34
N GLU A 91 2.95 13.37 17.12
CA GLU A 91 3.70 13.97 16.01
C GLU A 91 2.76 14.58 14.96
N THR A 92 3.34 15.38 14.08
CA THR A 92 2.69 15.85 12.84
C THR A 92 3.41 15.28 11.63
N PHE A 93 2.78 15.35 10.46
CA PHE A 93 3.38 14.90 9.21
C PHE A 93 4.75 15.56 8.95
N GLU A 94 4.93 16.82 9.39
CA GLU A 94 6.14 17.62 9.17
C GLU A 94 7.26 17.31 10.16
N ASN A 95 6.91 17.01 11.42
CA ASN A 95 7.90 16.83 12.49
C ASN A 95 8.12 15.35 12.86
N ALA A 96 7.43 14.44 12.19
CA ALA A 96 7.62 13.01 12.41
C ALA A 96 9.08 12.60 12.21
N ALA A 97 9.56 11.73 13.10
CA ALA A 97 10.93 11.24 13.04
C ALA A 97 11.22 10.58 11.69
N LEU A 98 12.29 11.02 11.04
CA LEU A 98 12.72 10.47 9.77
C LEU A 98 13.27 9.05 9.97
N ASN A 99 12.90 8.13 9.09
CA ASN A 99 13.53 6.84 9.03
C ASN A 99 14.87 6.97 8.29
N GLU A 100 15.96 6.53 8.90
CA GLU A 100 17.31 6.61 8.30
C GLU A 100 17.43 5.86 6.98
N HIS A 101 16.64 4.79 6.80
CA HIS A 101 16.57 4.00 5.57
C HIS A 101 15.57 4.53 4.54
N GLY A 102 14.92 5.66 4.82
CA GLY A 102 13.88 6.25 3.98
C GLY A 102 12.47 5.81 4.35
N ASP A 103 11.51 6.54 3.84
CA ASP A 103 10.07 6.28 3.93
C ASP A 103 9.44 6.34 2.53
N VAL A 104 8.13 6.10 2.43
CA VAL A 104 7.41 6.05 1.15
C VAL A 104 7.47 7.37 0.38
N ILE A 105 7.43 8.51 1.05
CA ILE A 105 7.50 9.84 0.41
C ILE A 105 8.86 10.03 -0.24
N ARG A 106 9.91 9.85 0.54
CA ARG A 106 11.29 9.97 0.08
C ARG A 106 11.60 8.98 -1.03
N ALA A 107 11.18 7.73 -0.88
CA ALA A 107 11.44 6.70 -1.88
C ALA A 107 10.76 7.04 -3.22
N ILE A 108 9.51 7.51 -3.23
CA ILE A 108 8.83 7.96 -4.45
C ILE A 108 9.60 9.12 -5.11
N GLU A 109 9.97 10.14 -4.34
CA GLU A 109 10.70 11.31 -4.85
C GLU A 109 12.06 10.93 -5.44
N GLU A 110 12.79 10.02 -4.79
CA GLU A 110 14.07 9.49 -5.28
C GLU A 110 13.90 8.71 -6.58
N GLN A 111 12.86 7.87 -6.73
CA GLN A 111 12.60 7.16 -7.97
C GLN A 111 12.21 8.12 -9.11
N ILE A 112 11.40 9.13 -8.83
CA ILE A 112 11.06 10.19 -9.81
C ILE A 112 12.35 10.91 -10.29
N ALA A 113 13.19 11.33 -9.36
CA ALA A 113 14.44 12.02 -9.66
C ALA A 113 15.40 11.12 -10.47
N ALA A 114 15.52 9.84 -10.10
CA ALA A 114 16.36 8.87 -10.79
C ALA A 114 15.90 8.66 -12.25
N LEU A 115 14.59 8.46 -12.47
CA LEU A 115 14.03 8.30 -13.82
C LEU A 115 14.20 9.56 -14.68
N LYS A 116 14.06 10.76 -14.10
CA LYS A 116 14.25 12.04 -14.79
C LYS A 116 15.71 12.37 -15.06
N SER A 117 16.65 11.79 -14.35
CA SER A 117 18.08 12.11 -14.47
C SER A 117 18.69 11.77 -15.84
N GLY A 118 18.08 10.86 -16.58
CA GLY A 118 18.62 10.31 -17.83
C GLY A 118 19.85 9.41 -17.67
N LYS A 119 20.29 9.14 -16.42
CA LYS A 119 21.53 8.40 -16.13
C LYS A 119 21.35 6.89 -16.01
N LEU A 120 20.09 6.44 -15.80
CA LEU A 120 19.81 5.02 -15.63
C LEU A 120 19.85 4.31 -16.99
N ASP A 121 20.44 3.13 -17.00
CA ASP A 121 20.27 2.16 -18.09
C ASP A 121 18.84 1.57 -18.10
N LYS A 122 18.59 0.62 -18.99
CA LYS A 122 17.26 0.00 -19.11
C LYS A 122 16.84 -0.74 -17.85
N GLU A 123 17.75 -1.48 -17.24
CA GLU A 123 17.50 -2.28 -16.03
C GLU A 123 17.23 -1.38 -14.83
N GLY A 124 18.03 -0.34 -14.65
CA GLY A 124 17.80 0.66 -13.60
C GLY A 124 16.48 1.41 -13.78
N LYS A 125 16.09 1.76 -15.02
CA LYS A 125 14.77 2.34 -15.29
C LYS A 125 13.63 1.38 -14.97
N ALA A 126 13.77 0.09 -15.34
CA ALA A 126 12.77 -0.92 -15.03
C ALA A 126 12.60 -1.12 -13.52
N LEU A 127 13.69 -1.14 -12.79
CA LEU A 127 13.68 -1.26 -11.32
C LEU A 127 13.01 -0.04 -10.67
N ALA A 128 13.43 1.17 -11.05
CA ALA A 128 12.84 2.41 -10.53
C ALA A 128 11.34 2.53 -10.84
N LEU A 129 10.91 2.08 -12.04
CA LEU A 129 9.48 2.01 -12.38
C LEU A 129 8.71 1.03 -11.50
N LYS A 130 9.25 -0.16 -11.23
CA LYS A 130 8.60 -1.16 -10.36
C LYS A 130 8.40 -0.62 -8.95
N PHE A 131 9.42 0.04 -8.38
CA PHE A 131 9.29 0.72 -7.09
C PHE A 131 8.22 1.81 -7.13
N LEU A 132 8.31 2.73 -8.09
CA LEU A 132 7.40 3.87 -8.18
C LEU A 132 5.93 3.44 -8.32
N VAL A 133 5.67 2.43 -9.14
CA VAL A 133 4.33 1.87 -9.37
C VAL A 133 3.72 1.33 -8.08
N HIS A 134 4.47 0.56 -7.30
CA HIS A 134 4.03 -0.02 -6.05
C HIS A 134 3.87 1.04 -4.94
N LEU A 135 4.92 1.81 -4.69
CA LEU A 135 4.98 2.80 -3.62
C LEU A 135 3.90 3.88 -3.73
N THR A 136 3.53 4.27 -4.96
CA THR A 136 2.42 5.23 -5.14
C THR A 136 1.09 4.63 -4.68
N GLY A 137 0.87 3.34 -4.84
CA GLY A 137 -0.27 2.64 -4.25
C GLY A 137 -0.21 2.69 -2.73
N ASP A 138 0.91 2.26 -2.14
CA ASP A 138 1.13 2.24 -0.69
C ASP A 138 0.87 3.59 -0.02
N MET A 139 1.41 4.67 -0.60
CA MET A 139 1.21 6.01 -0.09
C MET A 139 -0.27 6.40 0.02
N HIS A 140 -1.15 5.77 -0.76
CA HIS A 140 -2.59 6.02 -0.72
C HIS A 140 -3.36 5.05 0.18
N CYS A 141 -2.71 4.05 0.79
CA CYS A 141 -3.28 3.23 1.84
C CYS A 141 -3.16 3.96 3.20
N PRO A 142 -4.27 4.28 3.89
CA PRO A 142 -4.20 5.06 5.12
C PRO A 142 -3.33 4.45 6.21
N MET A 143 -3.31 3.13 6.35
CA MET A 143 -2.50 2.49 7.40
C MET A 143 -0.99 2.50 7.10
N HIS A 144 -0.57 2.87 5.89
CA HIS A 144 0.83 3.17 5.59
C HIS A 144 1.29 4.56 6.08
N MET A 145 0.35 5.35 6.62
CA MET A 145 0.57 6.59 7.37
C MET A 145 0.10 6.46 8.83
N GLY A 146 0.04 5.21 9.35
CA GLY A 146 -0.43 4.92 10.70
C GLY A 146 0.62 5.19 11.78
N HIS A 147 0.33 4.83 13.02
CA HIS A 147 1.23 5.09 14.14
C HIS A 147 2.47 4.18 14.10
N ARG A 148 3.63 4.74 14.44
CA ARG A 148 4.88 3.97 14.55
C ARG A 148 4.84 3.00 15.73
N SER A 149 4.27 3.44 16.84
CA SER A 149 4.17 2.70 18.10
C SER A 149 3.38 1.39 17.96
N ASP A 150 2.46 1.30 16.99
CA ASP A 150 1.67 0.11 16.72
C ASP A 150 1.98 -0.55 15.35
N ARG A 151 3.06 -0.11 14.69
CA ARG A 151 3.50 -0.57 13.37
C ARG A 151 2.44 -0.34 12.29
N GLY A 152 1.89 0.88 12.22
CA GLY A 152 0.89 1.24 11.23
C GLY A 152 -0.43 0.46 11.38
N GLY A 153 -0.89 0.22 12.61
CA GLY A 153 -2.11 -0.54 12.87
C GLY A 153 -1.95 -2.06 12.93
N ASN A 154 -0.74 -2.60 12.72
CA ASN A 154 -0.51 -4.06 12.82
C ASN A 154 -0.67 -4.59 14.24
N GLN A 155 -0.41 -3.77 15.26
CA GLN A 155 -0.63 -4.10 16.66
C GLN A 155 -1.97 -3.59 17.21
N TRP A 156 -2.77 -2.89 16.39
CA TRP A 156 -4.09 -2.35 16.73
C TRP A 156 -5.16 -3.43 16.52
N GLN A 157 -5.42 -4.23 17.56
CA GLN A 157 -6.29 -5.40 17.47
C GLN A 157 -7.77 -5.02 17.51
N ILE A 158 -8.53 -5.60 16.60
CA ILE A 158 -9.99 -5.42 16.44
C ILE A 158 -10.65 -6.76 16.07
N GLN A 159 -11.97 -6.77 16.03
CA GLN A 159 -12.74 -7.87 15.46
C GLN A 159 -13.40 -7.39 14.15
N TYR A 160 -13.30 -8.20 13.10
CA TYR A 160 -13.92 -7.92 11.82
C TYR A 160 -14.81 -9.10 11.42
N PHE A 161 -16.13 -8.85 11.37
CA PHE A 161 -17.15 -9.91 11.22
C PHE A 161 -16.95 -11.08 12.21
N GLY A 162 -16.68 -10.76 13.47
CA GLY A 162 -16.48 -11.73 14.56
C GLY A 162 -15.12 -12.45 14.59
N SER A 163 -14.26 -12.18 13.61
CA SER A 163 -12.89 -12.73 13.55
C SER A 163 -11.87 -11.73 14.05
N GLY A 164 -10.87 -12.19 14.83
CA GLY A 164 -9.74 -11.34 15.24
C GLY A 164 -8.91 -10.91 14.06
N LYS A 165 -8.67 -9.60 13.94
CA LYS A 165 -7.88 -8.94 12.90
C LYS A 165 -7.09 -7.79 13.52
N ASN A 166 -6.19 -7.19 12.75
CA ASN A 166 -5.61 -5.89 13.07
C ASN A 166 -6.09 -4.83 12.07
N LEU A 167 -6.00 -3.57 12.49
CA LEU A 167 -6.51 -2.45 11.69
C LEU A 167 -5.78 -2.33 10.34
N HIS A 168 -4.47 -2.58 10.31
CA HIS A 168 -3.67 -2.57 9.09
C HIS A 168 -4.23 -3.56 8.04
N SER A 169 -4.35 -4.83 8.41
CA SER A 169 -4.81 -5.88 7.48
C SER A 169 -6.25 -5.68 6.97
N ILE A 170 -7.07 -4.94 7.71
CA ILE A 170 -8.41 -4.57 7.25
C ILE A 170 -8.30 -3.56 6.10
N TRP A 171 -7.56 -2.51 6.29
CA TRP A 171 -7.40 -1.45 5.30
C TRP A 171 -6.64 -1.93 4.06
N ASP A 172 -5.62 -2.75 4.24
CA ASP A 172 -4.88 -3.31 3.10
C ASP A 172 -5.73 -4.20 2.19
N SER A 173 -6.59 -5.02 2.77
CA SER A 173 -7.22 -6.08 1.99
C SER A 173 -8.68 -6.30 2.31
N SER A 174 -9.03 -6.52 3.59
CA SER A 174 -10.35 -7.05 3.94
C SER A 174 -11.48 -6.10 3.57
N LEU A 175 -11.25 -4.80 3.70
CA LEU A 175 -12.26 -3.78 3.46
C LEU A 175 -12.55 -3.60 1.97
N ILE A 176 -11.53 -3.64 1.10
CA ILE A 176 -11.68 -3.65 -0.36
C ILE A 176 -12.54 -4.84 -0.81
N GLU A 177 -12.22 -6.03 -0.28
CA GLU A 177 -12.94 -7.27 -0.61
C GLU A 177 -14.38 -7.29 -0.07
N SER A 178 -14.63 -6.56 1.03
CA SER A 178 -15.97 -6.46 1.62
C SER A 178 -16.81 -5.36 1.00
N ALA A 179 -16.20 -4.27 0.52
CA ALA A 179 -16.88 -3.16 -0.12
C ALA A 179 -17.57 -3.62 -1.40
N HIS A 180 -16.80 -4.23 -2.29
CA HIS A 180 -17.30 -4.77 -3.56
C HIS A 180 -16.55 -6.05 -3.93
N LYS A 181 -17.28 -7.07 -4.37
CA LYS A 181 -16.68 -8.32 -4.87
C LYS A 181 -16.31 -8.22 -6.35
N TRP A 182 -15.81 -7.08 -6.74
CA TRP A 182 -15.42 -6.80 -8.12
C TRP A 182 -13.99 -7.29 -8.40
N THR A 183 -13.74 -7.62 -9.64
CA THR A 183 -12.41 -7.73 -10.20
C THR A 183 -11.75 -6.35 -10.23
N TYR A 184 -10.43 -6.26 -10.36
CA TYR A 184 -9.77 -4.96 -10.45
C TYR A 184 -10.24 -4.14 -11.68
N THR A 185 -10.65 -4.80 -12.76
CA THR A 185 -11.19 -4.12 -13.95
C THR A 185 -12.57 -3.53 -13.70
N GLU A 186 -13.44 -4.25 -13.00
CA GLU A 186 -14.75 -3.73 -12.59
C GLU A 186 -14.59 -2.55 -11.62
N TRP A 187 -13.65 -2.63 -10.66
CA TRP A 187 -13.32 -1.48 -9.81
C TRP A 187 -12.98 -0.25 -10.65
N VAL A 188 -12.09 -0.38 -11.64
CA VAL A 188 -11.69 0.74 -12.52
C VAL A 188 -12.89 1.31 -13.27
N GLU A 189 -13.76 0.46 -13.81
CA GLU A 189 -14.95 0.89 -14.55
C GLU A 189 -15.93 1.69 -13.68
N GLN A 190 -16.06 1.32 -12.40
CA GLN A 190 -17.02 1.94 -11.50
C GLN A 190 -16.50 3.23 -10.85
N ILE A 191 -15.20 3.33 -10.51
CA ILE A 191 -14.69 4.48 -9.78
C ILE A 191 -13.98 5.53 -10.67
N ASP A 192 -13.47 5.16 -11.84
CA ASP A 192 -12.78 6.08 -12.76
C ASP A 192 -13.77 6.67 -13.79
N THR A 193 -14.73 7.43 -13.29
CA THR A 193 -15.87 7.97 -14.06
C THR A 193 -15.82 9.46 -14.28
N TYR A 194 -14.86 10.17 -13.70
CA TYR A 194 -14.72 11.63 -13.80
C TYR A 194 -14.16 12.11 -15.14
N GLY A 195 -14.45 13.35 -15.49
CA GLY A 195 -13.92 14.00 -16.68
C GLY A 195 -12.46 14.45 -16.53
N LYS A 196 -11.85 14.88 -17.65
CA LYS A 196 -10.43 15.28 -17.68
C LYS A 196 -10.09 16.42 -16.71
N ALA A 197 -10.98 17.39 -16.52
CA ALA A 197 -10.74 18.53 -15.63
C ALA A 197 -10.70 18.07 -14.15
N GLU A 198 -11.63 17.23 -13.76
CA GLU A 198 -11.71 16.67 -12.41
C GLU A 198 -10.52 15.74 -12.12
N ASN A 199 -10.19 14.85 -13.06
CA ASN A 199 -9.02 13.98 -12.93
C ASN A 199 -7.72 14.77 -12.80
N LYS A 200 -7.59 15.89 -13.52
CA LYS A 200 -6.44 16.79 -13.36
C LYS A 200 -6.41 17.41 -11.96
N ALA A 201 -7.54 17.91 -11.46
CA ALA A 201 -7.63 18.49 -10.12
C ALA A 201 -7.29 17.47 -9.02
N ILE A 202 -7.75 16.21 -9.15
CA ILE A 202 -7.42 15.12 -8.22
C ILE A 202 -5.91 14.84 -8.19
N ALA A 203 -5.23 15.00 -9.32
CA ALA A 203 -3.81 14.74 -9.46
C ALA A 203 -2.92 15.96 -9.14
N GLU A 204 -3.49 17.13 -8.80
CA GLU A 204 -2.72 18.31 -8.40
C GLU A 204 -2.03 18.11 -7.05
N GLY A 205 -0.88 18.80 -6.87
CA GLY A 205 -0.07 18.77 -5.66
C GLY A 205 1.25 18.02 -5.83
N SER A 206 1.99 17.92 -4.75
CA SER A 206 3.25 17.18 -4.64
C SER A 206 3.06 15.82 -3.97
N VAL A 207 4.07 14.95 -4.04
CA VAL A 207 4.10 13.67 -3.31
C VAL A 207 3.86 13.88 -1.81
N SER A 208 4.49 14.91 -1.25
CA SER A 208 4.31 15.27 0.17
C SER A 208 2.88 15.73 0.49
N ASP A 209 2.24 16.53 -0.39
CA ASP A 209 0.84 16.94 -0.20
C ASP A 209 -0.11 15.75 -0.21
N TRP A 210 0.13 14.79 -1.10
CA TRP A 210 -0.68 13.57 -1.20
C TRP A 210 -0.52 12.66 0.01
N GLY A 211 0.73 12.50 0.49
CA GLY A 211 1.01 11.74 1.72
C GLY A 211 0.33 12.36 2.93
N ARG A 212 0.36 13.71 3.05
CA ARG A 212 -0.36 14.42 4.11
C ARG A 212 -1.86 14.18 4.07
N GLN A 213 -2.47 14.22 2.88
CA GLN A 213 -3.89 13.90 2.73
C GLN A 213 -4.22 12.49 3.21
N THR A 214 -3.36 11.51 2.92
CA THR A 214 -3.54 10.14 3.40
C THR A 214 -3.35 10.04 4.92
N TYR A 215 -2.39 10.79 5.49
CA TYR A 215 -2.19 10.87 6.93
C TYR A 215 -3.42 11.42 7.68
N GLU A 216 -4.07 12.46 7.16
CA GLU A 216 -5.29 13.00 7.80
C GLU A 216 -6.42 11.96 7.80
N ILE A 217 -6.55 11.15 6.74
CA ILE A 217 -7.50 10.03 6.71
C ILE A 217 -7.10 8.96 7.74
N SER A 218 -5.82 8.66 7.88
CA SER A 218 -5.33 7.72 8.90
C SER A 218 -5.72 8.14 10.31
N LYS A 219 -5.59 9.42 10.66
CA LYS A 219 -6.01 9.95 11.95
C LYS A 219 -7.51 9.72 12.21
N GLU A 220 -8.36 10.07 11.24
CA GLU A 220 -9.80 9.86 11.36
C GLU A 220 -10.14 8.37 11.58
N ILE A 221 -9.43 7.47 10.91
CA ILE A 221 -9.61 6.02 11.08
C ILE A 221 -9.27 5.58 12.51
N TYR A 222 -8.15 6.04 13.07
CA TYR A 222 -7.77 5.71 14.44
C TYR A 222 -8.78 6.25 15.46
N ASP A 223 -9.25 7.49 15.27
CA ASP A 223 -10.23 8.13 16.13
C ASP A 223 -11.59 7.39 16.13
N GLU A 224 -12.03 6.93 14.95
CA GLU A 224 -13.30 6.20 14.80
C GLU A 224 -13.17 4.69 15.11
N THR A 225 -11.97 4.16 15.28
CA THR A 225 -11.75 2.70 15.44
C THR A 225 -10.89 2.39 16.67
N PRO A 226 -11.40 2.57 17.92
CA PRO A 226 -10.68 2.19 19.12
C PRO A 226 -10.24 0.71 19.13
N VAL A 227 -9.15 0.39 19.83
CA VAL A 227 -8.69 -1.00 20.03
C VAL A 227 -9.83 -1.84 20.59
N GLY A 228 -9.99 -3.04 20.06
CA GLY A 228 -11.04 -3.99 20.49
C GLY A 228 -12.39 -3.75 19.80
N SER A 229 -12.54 -2.75 18.92
CA SER A 229 -13.75 -2.48 18.15
C SER A 229 -14.26 -3.73 17.43
N LYS A 230 -15.58 -3.86 17.35
CA LYS A 230 -16.27 -4.91 16.59
C LYS A 230 -16.83 -4.31 15.31
N LEU A 231 -16.14 -4.55 14.22
CA LEU A 231 -16.42 -3.95 12.92
C LEU A 231 -17.22 -4.93 12.05
N SER A 232 -18.20 -4.40 11.31
CA SER A 232 -19.04 -5.17 10.41
C SER A 232 -19.55 -4.30 9.25
N TYR A 233 -20.76 -4.55 8.78
CA TYR A 233 -21.36 -3.85 7.63
C TYR A 233 -21.39 -2.33 7.77
N ASP A 234 -21.59 -1.79 8.98
CA ASP A 234 -21.62 -0.35 9.20
C ASP A 234 -20.25 0.29 8.91
N TYR A 235 -19.18 -0.37 9.34
CA TYR A 235 -17.82 0.06 9.04
C TYR A 235 -17.50 -0.01 7.55
N VAL A 236 -17.90 -1.09 6.89
CA VAL A 236 -17.75 -1.22 5.42
C VAL A 236 -18.50 -0.08 4.73
N SER A 237 -19.77 0.15 5.08
CA SER A 237 -20.59 1.22 4.48
C SER A 237 -19.98 2.61 4.71
N ARG A 238 -19.48 2.88 5.92
CA ARG A 238 -18.84 4.16 6.28
C ARG A 238 -17.60 4.45 5.44
N TRP A 239 -16.73 3.44 5.22
CA TRP A 239 -15.41 3.65 4.66
C TRP A 239 -15.27 3.28 3.17
N THR A 240 -16.26 2.66 2.55
CA THR A 240 -16.24 2.35 1.12
C THR A 240 -15.96 3.58 0.25
N PRO A 241 -16.61 4.75 0.45
CA PRO A 241 -16.31 5.93 -0.38
C PRO A 241 -14.85 6.42 -0.23
N THR A 242 -14.27 6.28 0.95
CA THR A 242 -12.86 6.64 1.20
C THR A 242 -11.91 5.71 0.46
N ILE A 243 -12.19 4.40 0.45
CA ILE A 243 -11.39 3.42 -0.32
C ILE A 243 -11.44 3.74 -1.80
N GLU A 244 -12.65 3.92 -2.34
CA GLU A 244 -12.84 4.26 -3.76
C GLU A 244 -12.04 5.52 -4.14
N GLN A 245 -12.11 6.54 -3.31
CA GLN A 245 -11.38 7.78 -3.52
C GLN A 245 -9.86 7.61 -3.44
N GLN A 246 -9.34 6.82 -2.50
CA GLN A 246 -7.91 6.60 -2.34
C GLN A 246 -7.34 5.76 -3.49
N LEU A 247 -8.05 4.75 -3.96
CA LEU A 247 -7.68 3.97 -5.14
C LEU A 247 -7.63 4.84 -6.40
N LEU A 248 -8.66 5.68 -6.61
CA LEU A 248 -8.71 6.61 -7.73
C LEU A 248 -7.59 7.66 -7.68
N ARG A 249 -7.37 8.28 -6.52
CA ARG A 249 -6.28 9.23 -6.29
C ARG A 249 -4.93 8.60 -6.61
N GLY A 250 -4.66 7.40 -6.07
CA GLY A 250 -3.42 6.68 -6.31
C GLY A 250 -3.16 6.48 -7.81
N GLY A 251 -4.17 6.01 -8.53
CA GLY A 251 -4.06 5.78 -9.97
C GLY A 251 -3.84 7.04 -10.80
N LEU A 252 -4.62 8.09 -10.56
CA LEU A 252 -4.50 9.36 -11.30
C LEU A 252 -3.17 10.07 -11.02
N ARG A 253 -2.70 10.05 -9.77
CA ARG A 253 -1.42 10.64 -9.37
C ARG A 253 -0.23 9.87 -9.93
N LEU A 254 -0.29 8.53 -9.92
CA LEU A 254 0.71 7.71 -10.60
C LEU A 254 0.76 8.02 -12.10
N ALA A 255 -0.39 8.15 -12.77
CA ALA A 255 -0.45 8.55 -14.18
C ALA A 255 0.18 9.91 -14.42
N ALA A 256 -0.10 10.89 -13.55
CA ALA A 256 0.48 12.24 -13.66
C ALA A 256 2.01 12.21 -13.53
N ILE A 257 2.54 11.49 -12.55
CA ILE A 257 3.98 11.28 -12.36
C ILE A 257 4.60 10.65 -13.61
N LEU A 258 4.04 9.53 -14.09
CA LEU A 258 4.58 8.80 -15.23
C LEU A 258 4.51 9.62 -16.53
N ASN A 259 3.42 10.36 -16.74
CA ASN A 259 3.28 11.23 -17.89
C ASN A 259 4.29 12.40 -17.86
N ASP A 260 4.62 12.93 -16.69
CA ASP A 260 5.63 13.99 -16.54
C ASP A 260 7.07 13.46 -16.72
N ILE A 261 7.35 12.25 -16.29
CA ILE A 261 8.66 11.60 -16.48
C ILE A 261 8.90 11.29 -17.97
N PHE A 262 7.89 10.79 -18.66
CA PHE A 262 7.98 10.28 -20.06
C PHE A 262 7.36 11.21 -21.10
N LYS A 263 7.31 12.51 -20.84
CA LYS A 263 6.80 13.56 -21.75
C LYS A 263 7.69 13.80 -22.97
#